data_9f8292feedd11991b044d4c5cf484a4d
#
_entry.id   9f8292feedd11991b044d4c5cf484a4d
#
_cell.length_a   1.000
_cell.length_b   1.000
_cell.length_c   1.000
_cell.angle_alpha   90.00
_cell.angle_beta   90.00
_cell.angle_gamma   90.00
#
_symmetry.space_group_name_H-M   'P 1'
#
loop_
_entity.id
_entity.type
_entity.pdbx_description
1 polymer ?
#
loop_
_entity_poly.entity_id
_entity_poly.type
_entity_poly.pdbx_seq_one_letter_code
_entity_poly.pdbx_strand_id
1 'polypeptide(L)'
;MNDLNAFTGLVRRCVEDYDMIAPGDTVAVGVSGGKDSLVLLMALSELRRYYPKPFALEAITVELGFDGMDFTPVAELCASLGVPYTRLKTDIKEVVFDVRKEDNPCSLCAKMRRGALCTALSGRGITKLALGHHFDDAVETFLLSLVYEGRISCFQPVTHMTRTGVDQIRPMLYAGEGRLSLIHI
;
A
#
# COMPACT_ATOMS: atom_id res chain seq x y z
N MET A 1 -20.18 -11.37 -2.06
CA MET A 1 -19.25 -12.14 -2.96
C MET A 1 -19.12 -11.51 -4.35
N ASN A 2 -20.18 -10.87 -4.92
CA ASN A 2 -20.09 -10.18 -6.21
C ASN A 2 -19.20 -8.92 -6.21
N ASP A 3 -19.17 -8.16 -5.12
CA ASP A 3 -18.49 -6.86 -5.09
C ASP A 3 -16.97 -7.00 -5.06
N LEU A 4 -16.42 -7.92 -4.27
CA LEU A 4 -14.99 -8.18 -4.25
C LEU A 4 -14.46 -8.69 -5.60
N ASN A 5 -15.20 -9.55 -6.29
CA ASN A 5 -14.80 -10.06 -7.61
C ASN A 5 -14.81 -8.94 -8.67
N ALA A 6 -15.82 -8.09 -8.67
CA ALA A 6 -15.90 -6.94 -9.57
C ALA A 6 -14.76 -5.94 -9.28
N PHE A 7 -14.44 -5.72 -7.99
CA PHE A 7 -13.34 -4.89 -7.54
C PHE A 7 -11.98 -5.48 -7.95
N THR A 8 -11.76 -6.79 -7.73
CA THR A 8 -10.55 -7.50 -8.16
C THR A 8 -10.35 -7.42 -9.66
N GLY A 9 -11.42 -7.37 -10.46
CA GLY A 9 -11.35 -7.13 -11.89
C GLY A 9 -10.75 -5.77 -12.27
N LEU A 10 -11.07 -4.70 -11.52
CA LEU A 10 -10.46 -3.38 -11.71
C LEU A 10 -8.98 -3.37 -11.30
N VAL A 11 -8.67 -4.02 -10.16
CA VAL A 11 -7.29 -4.20 -9.70
C VAL A 11 -6.46 -4.95 -10.74
N ARG A 12 -7.00 -6.06 -11.26
CA ARG A 12 -6.35 -6.84 -12.32
C ARG A 12 -6.04 -5.97 -13.54
N ARG A 13 -7.04 -5.24 -14.03
CA ARG A 13 -6.87 -4.37 -15.20
C ARG A 13 -5.78 -3.32 -14.96
N CYS A 14 -5.76 -2.67 -13.81
CA CYS A 14 -4.73 -1.70 -13.45
C CYS A 14 -3.33 -2.33 -13.42
N VAL A 15 -3.21 -3.54 -12.84
CA VAL A 15 -1.96 -4.31 -12.80
C VAL A 15 -1.47 -4.66 -14.20
N GLU A 16 -2.36 -5.04 -15.11
CA GLU A 16 -2.04 -5.40 -16.49
C GLU A 16 -1.67 -4.18 -17.33
N ASP A 17 -2.46 -3.10 -17.28
CA ASP A 17 -2.26 -1.88 -18.08
C ASP A 17 -0.92 -1.17 -17.75
N TYR A 18 -0.44 -1.29 -16.50
CA TYR A 18 0.82 -0.68 -16.04
C TYR A 18 1.95 -1.68 -15.80
N ASP A 19 1.78 -2.94 -16.20
CA ASP A 19 2.76 -4.04 -16.03
C ASP A 19 3.39 -4.08 -14.62
N MET A 20 2.52 -3.99 -13.59
CA MET A 20 2.95 -3.82 -12.20
C MET A 20 3.60 -5.07 -11.61
N ILE A 21 3.20 -6.27 -12.07
CA ILE A 21 3.62 -7.56 -11.51
C ILE A 21 4.17 -8.46 -12.62
N ALA A 22 5.41 -8.90 -12.45
CA ALA A 22 6.06 -9.88 -13.30
C ALA A 22 5.93 -11.31 -12.72
N PRO A 23 6.06 -12.35 -13.56
CA PRO A 23 6.09 -13.72 -13.08
C PRO A 23 7.22 -13.96 -12.07
N GLY A 24 6.90 -14.54 -10.92
CA GLY A 24 7.85 -14.84 -9.85
C GLY A 24 8.10 -13.70 -8.87
N ASP A 25 7.47 -12.53 -9.06
CA ASP A 25 7.57 -11.44 -8.09
C ASP A 25 7.04 -11.85 -6.71
N THR A 26 7.60 -11.26 -5.67
CA THR A 26 6.98 -11.18 -4.35
C THR A 26 6.46 -9.76 -4.16
N VAL A 27 5.15 -9.63 -4.00
CA VAL A 27 4.48 -8.35 -3.76
C VAL A 27 4.21 -8.21 -2.27
N ALA A 28 4.80 -7.20 -1.65
CA ALA A 28 4.48 -6.83 -0.27
C ALA A 28 3.36 -5.78 -0.26
N VAL A 29 2.30 -6.03 0.49
CA VAL A 29 1.22 -5.05 0.71
C VAL A 29 1.52 -4.27 1.98
N GLY A 30 1.63 -2.95 1.86
CA GLY A 30 1.74 -2.06 3.01
C GLY A 30 0.39 -1.92 3.70
N VAL A 31 0.20 -2.62 4.83
CA VAL A 31 -1.06 -2.64 5.58
C VAL A 31 -0.99 -1.68 6.76
N SER A 32 -1.86 -0.67 6.76
CA SER A 32 -1.95 0.32 7.85
C SER A 32 -3.02 -0.01 8.90
N GLY A 33 -3.85 -1.01 8.64
CA GLY A 33 -5.08 -1.29 9.40
C GLY A 33 -6.30 -0.49 8.91
N GLY A 34 -6.10 0.48 8.01
CA GLY A 34 -7.20 1.20 7.36
C GLY A 34 -7.85 0.36 6.26
N LYS A 35 -9.14 0.61 5.99
CA LYS A 35 -9.99 -0.11 5.04
C LYS A 35 -9.32 -0.34 3.68
N ASP A 36 -8.73 0.70 3.08
CA ASP A 36 -8.20 0.63 1.73
C ASP A 36 -7.02 -0.35 1.62
N SER A 37 -6.15 -0.38 2.63
CA SER A 37 -5.03 -1.32 2.68
C SER A 37 -5.48 -2.76 2.88
N LEU A 38 -6.57 -2.98 3.63
CA LEU A 38 -7.15 -4.31 3.84
C LEU A 38 -7.87 -4.81 2.58
N VAL A 39 -8.63 -3.93 1.91
CA VAL A 39 -9.28 -4.26 0.63
C VAL A 39 -8.25 -4.58 -0.44
N LEU A 40 -7.15 -3.82 -0.52
CA LEU A 40 -6.04 -4.14 -1.44
C LEU A 40 -5.46 -5.53 -1.17
N LEU A 41 -5.22 -5.85 0.11
CA LEU A 41 -4.70 -7.17 0.50
C LEU A 41 -5.64 -8.30 0.07
N MET A 42 -6.95 -8.14 0.33
CA MET A 42 -7.97 -9.12 -0.08
C MET A 42 -8.02 -9.27 -1.61
N ALA A 43 -8.03 -8.17 -2.35
CA ALA A 43 -8.08 -8.18 -3.81
C ALA A 43 -6.85 -8.84 -4.44
N LEU A 44 -5.63 -8.54 -3.95
CA LEU A 44 -4.42 -9.19 -4.43
C LEU A 44 -4.33 -10.65 -3.99
N SER A 45 -4.88 -11.00 -2.82
CA SER A 45 -4.98 -12.40 -2.38
C SER A 45 -5.92 -13.21 -3.27
N GLU A 46 -7.05 -12.62 -3.71
CA GLU A 46 -7.93 -13.27 -4.68
C GLU A 46 -7.28 -13.33 -6.07
N LEU A 47 -6.69 -12.21 -6.53
CA LEU A 47 -6.04 -12.14 -7.83
C LEU A 47 -4.95 -13.20 -8.01
N ARG A 48 -4.07 -13.42 -7.02
CA ARG A 48 -2.96 -14.39 -7.10
C ARG A 48 -3.41 -15.82 -7.41
N ARG A 49 -4.68 -16.17 -7.15
CA ARG A 49 -5.20 -17.54 -7.34
C ARG A 49 -5.38 -17.92 -8.81
N TYR A 50 -5.59 -16.91 -9.68
CA TYR A 50 -5.90 -17.14 -11.09
C TYR A 50 -5.12 -16.22 -12.04
N TYR A 51 -4.24 -15.36 -11.52
CA TYR A 51 -3.46 -14.45 -12.35
C TYR A 51 -2.45 -15.22 -13.20
N PRO A 52 -2.38 -14.95 -14.53
CA PRO A 52 -1.52 -15.74 -15.44
C PRO A 52 -0.02 -15.56 -15.19
N LYS A 53 0.37 -14.47 -14.49
CA LYS A 53 1.74 -14.25 -14.01
C LYS A 53 1.79 -14.61 -12.53
N PRO A 54 2.21 -15.83 -12.13
CA PRO A 54 2.20 -16.24 -10.72
C PRO A 54 3.13 -15.36 -9.90
N PHE A 55 2.66 -14.93 -8.72
CA PHE A 55 3.42 -14.12 -7.77
C PHE A 55 3.16 -14.54 -6.33
N ALA A 56 4.12 -14.29 -5.45
CA ALA A 56 3.95 -14.43 -4.02
C ALA A 56 3.39 -13.13 -3.41
N LEU A 57 2.64 -13.25 -2.31
CA LEU A 57 2.05 -12.12 -1.59
C LEU A 57 2.46 -12.18 -0.13
N GLU A 58 2.83 -11.03 0.44
CA GLU A 58 3.00 -10.87 1.87
C GLU A 58 2.40 -9.54 2.34
N ALA A 59 2.09 -9.43 3.61
CA ALA A 59 1.61 -8.21 4.25
C ALA A 59 2.66 -7.66 5.22
N ILE A 60 2.84 -6.34 5.21
CA ILE A 60 3.78 -5.67 6.10
C ILE A 60 3.16 -4.42 6.72
N THR A 61 3.27 -4.30 8.05
CA THR A 61 2.84 -3.11 8.80
C THR A 61 4.06 -2.43 9.44
N VAL A 62 4.11 -1.10 9.35
CA VAL A 62 5.06 -0.30 10.13
C VAL A 62 4.40 0.14 11.43
N GLU A 63 4.95 -0.32 12.54
CA GLU A 63 4.58 0.14 13.87
C GLU A 63 5.31 1.46 14.16
N LEU A 64 4.52 2.52 14.35
CA LEU A 64 5.06 3.87 14.50
C LEU A 64 5.55 4.18 15.92
N GLY A 65 5.31 3.29 16.88
CA GLY A 65 5.66 3.49 18.29
C GLY A 65 4.57 4.19 19.12
N PHE A 66 3.32 4.28 18.62
CA PHE A 66 2.19 4.75 19.44
C PHE A 66 1.67 3.62 20.31
N ASP A 67 1.32 3.97 21.57
CA ASP A 67 0.70 3.02 22.50
C ASP A 67 -0.76 2.72 22.09
N GLY A 68 -1.25 1.52 22.41
CA GLY A 68 -2.64 1.13 22.17
C GLY A 68 -2.99 0.75 20.73
N MET A 69 -2.03 0.63 19.82
CA MET A 69 -2.28 0.12 18.48
C MET A 69 -2.46 -1.39 18.51
N ASP A 70 -3.66 -1.86 18.17
CA ASP A 70 -3.96 -3.29 18.05
C ASP A 70 -3.90 -3.73 16.58
N PHE A 71 -2.99 -4.65 16.29
CA PHE A 71 -2.83 -5.25 14.96
C PHE A 71 -3.36 -6.70 14.90
N THR A 72 -4.03 -7.17 15.95
CA THR A 72 -4.63 -8.51 15.99
C THR A 72 -5.61 -8.74 14.84
N PRO A 73 -6.54 -7.83 14.51
CA PRO A 73 -7.47 -8.02 13.39
C PRO A 73 -6.76 -8.16 12.04
N VAL A 74 -5.64 -7.42 11.86
CA VAL A 74 -4.82 -7.52 10.64
C VAL A 74 -4.15 -8.89 10.55
N ALA A 75 -3.60 -9.37 11.66
CA ALA A 75 -2.95 -10.68 11.72
C ALA A 75 -3.94 -11.81 11.44
N GLU A 76 -5.15 -11.74 12.02
CA GLU A 76 -6.23 -12.71 11.80
C GLU A 76 -6.69 -12.73 10.33
N LEU A 77 -6.85 -11.55 9.71
CA LEU A 77 -7.17 -11.46 8.29
C LEU A 77 -6.06 -12.08 7.43
N CYS A 78 -4.80 -11.74 7.69
CA CYS A 78 -3.67 -12.33 6.96
C CYS A 78 -3.63 -13.85 7.08
N ALA A 79 -3.86 -14.38 8.29
CA ALA A 79 -3.92 -15.82 8.54
C ALA A 79 -5.06 -16.48 7.75
N SER A 80 -6.26 -15.88 7.73
CA SER A 80 -7.42 -16.38 6.98
C SER A 80 -7.18 -16.41 5.47
N LEU A 81 -6.39 -15.45 4.95
CA LEU A 81 -6.01 -15.35 3.54
C LEU A 81 -4.79 -16.22 3.18
N GLY A 82 -4.14 -16.85 4.15
CA GLY A 82 -2.88 -17.58 3.95
C GLY A 82 -1.76 -16.66 3.43
N VAL A 83 -1.68 -15.42 3.95
CA VAL A 83 -0.67 -14.43 3.60
C VAL A 83 0.29 -14.25 4.77
N PRO A 84 1.62 -14.42 4.58
CA PRO A 84 2.61 -14.09 5.60
C PRO A 84 2.48 -12.63 6.04
N TYR A 85 2.57 -12.39 7.36
CA TYR A 85 2.44 -11.05 7.92
C TYR A 85 3.67 -10.67 8.74
N THR A 86 4.24 -9.51 8.45
CA THR A 86 5.40 -8.97 9.15
C THR A 86 5.05 -7.62 9.79
N ARG A 87 5.45 -7.43 11.04
CA ARG A 87 5.36 -6.15 11.75
C ARG A 87 6.76 -5.57 11.88
N LEU A 88 6.96 -4.39 11.31
CA LEU A 88 8.22 -3.65 11.37
C LEU A 88 8.14 -2.61 12.49
N LYS A 89 8.80 -2.87 13.61
CA LYS A 89 8.89 -1.91 14.72
C LYS A 89 9.80 -0.76 14.35
N THR A 90 9.39 0.47 14.64
CA THR A 90 10.16 1.69 14.38
C THR A 90 9.95 2.72 15.48
N ASP A 91 10.91 3.63 15.62
CA ASP A 91 10.89 4.76 16.56
C ASP A 91 10.40 6.05 15.88
N ILE A 92 9.53 5.93 14.85
CA ILE A 92 9.09 7.06 14.03
C ILE A 92 8.36 8.11 14.89
N LYS A 93 7.52 7.69 15.84
CA LYS A 93 6.84 8.60 16.78
C LYS A 93 7.85 9.46 17.52
N GLU A 94 8.82 8.83 18.18
CA GLU A 94 9.85 9.53 18.95
C GLU A 94 10.63 10.52 18.07
N VAL A 95 11.10 10.07 16.92
CA VAL A 95 11.89 10.93 16.00
C VAL A 95 11.07 12.12 15.49
N VAL A 96 9.81 11.92 15.12
CA VAL A 96 8.97 12.95 14.49
C VAL A 96 8.45 13.96 15.53
N PHE A 97 7.95 13.48 16.67
CA PHE A 97 7.22 14.30 17.62
C PHE A 97 8.07 14.78 18.80
N ASP A 98 9.02 13.97 19.26
CA ASP A 98 9.80 14.28 20.44
C ASP A 98 11.16 14.92 20.11
N VAL A 99 11.84 14.41 19.05
CA VAL A 99 13.19 14.88 18.68
C VAL A 99 13.13 16.06 17.71
N ARG A 100 12.44 15.91 16.56
CA ARG A 100 12.46 16.93 15.51
C ARG A 100 11.46 18.06 15.69
N LYS A 101 10.29 17.79 16.28
CA LYS A 101 9.21 18.78 16.54
C LYS A 101 8.92 19.67 15.33
N GLU A 102 8.83 19.05 14.14
CA GLU A 102 8.61 19.80 12.89
C GLU A 102 7.19 20.38 12.81
N ASP A 103 7.03 21.49 12.11
CA ASP A 103 5.73 22.17 11.89
C ASP A 103 4.76 21.27 11.10
N ASN A 104 5.27 20.39 10.25
CA ASN A 104 4.47 19.40 9.50
C ASN A 104 4.88 17.95 9.80
N PRO A 105 4.52 17.43 10.99
CA PRO A 105 4.92 16.09 11.42
C PRO A 105 4.36 14.98 10.52
N CYS A 106 3.18 15.18 9.91
CA CYS A 106 2.56 14.18 9.03
C CYS A 106 3.39 13.90 7.78
N SER A 107 3.98 14.92 7.17
CA SER A 107 4.83 14.77 5.98
C SER A 107 6.10 13.97 6.29
N LEU A 108 6.76 14.30 7.41
CA LEU A 108 7.95 13.58 7.85
C LEU A 108 7.63 12.12 8.21
N CYS A 109 6.53 11.90 8.96
CA CYS A 109 6.06 10.56 9.32
C CYS A 109 5.81 9.69 8.06
N ALA A 110 5.11 10.24 7.06
CA ALA A 110 4.85 9.53 5.80
C ALA A 110 6.14 9.18 5.05
N LYS A 111 7.11 10.11 5.03
CA LYS A 111 8.44 9.89 4.43
C LYS A 111 9.22 8.78 5.15
N MET A 112 9.23 8.80 6.48
CA MET A 112 9.93 7.82 7.30
C MET A 112 9.30 6.44 7.17
N ARG A 113 7.95 6.33 7.22
CA ARG A 113 7.23 5.07 6.98
C ARG A 113 7.60 4.45 5.63
N ARG A 114 7.53 5.25 4.57
CA ARG A 114 7.90 4.81 3.22
C ARG A 114 9.35 4.34 3.16
N GLY A 115 10.26 5.11 3.75
CA GLY A 115 11.68 4.75 3.81
C GLY A 115 11.94 3.45 4.56
N ALA A 116 11.30 3.27 5.72
CA ALA A 116 11.40 2.05 6.52
C ALA A 116 10.89 0.81 5.76
N LEU A 117 9.71 0.91 5.12
CA LEU A 117 9.15 -0.15 4.29
C LEU A 117 10.11 -0.53 3.16
N CYS A 118 10.52 0.43 2.34
CA CYS A 118 11.38 0.14 1.19
C CYS A 118 12.74 -0.43 1.62
N THR A 119 13.32 0.04 2.73
CA THR A 119 14.59 -0.49 3.25
C THR A 119 14.44 -1.93 3.74
N ALA A 120 13.37 -2.22 4.50
CA ALA A 120 13.10 -3.56 5.01
C ALA A 120 12.85 -4.56 3.88
N LEU A 121 12.12 -4.16 2.84
CA LEU A 121 11.83 -5.01 1.67
C LEU A 121 13.10 -5.26 0.84
N SER A 122 13.89 -4.22 0.58
CA SER A 122 15.16 -4.33 -0.16
C SER A 122 16.13 -5.30 0.53
N GLY A 123 16.25 -5.22 1.86
CA GLY A 123 17.07 -6.15 2.65
C GLY A 123 16.62 -7.62 2.58
N ARG A 124 15.38 -7.87 2.13
CA ARG A 124 14.81 -9.21 1.93
C ARG A 124 14.72 -9.63 0.46
N GLY A 125 15.24 -8.80 -0.45
CA GLY A 125 15.19 -9.03 -1.89
C GLY A 125 13.79 -8.85 -2.52
N ILE A 126 12.86 -8.18 -1.81
CA ILE A 126 11.51 -7.93 -2.29
C ILE A 126 11.47 -6.58 -3.01
N THR A 127 11.08 -6.59 -4.27
CA THR A 127 11.15 -5.41 -5.15
C THR A 127 9.82 -4.74 -5.41
N LYS A 128 8.69 -5.28 -4.94
CA LYS A 128 7.35 -4.73 -5.17
C LYS A 128 6.66 -4.39 -3.86
N LEU A 129 6.25 -3.12 -3.70
CA LEU A 129 5.46 -2.61 -2.58
C LEU A 129 4.11 -2.09 -3.09
N ALA A 130 3.03 -2.80 -2.81
CA ALA A 130 1.68 -2.37 -3.14
C ALA A 130 1.10 -1.45 -2.05
N LEU A 131 0.55 -0.32 -2.46
CA LEU A 131 -0.04 0.71 -1.60
C LEU A 131 -1.51 0.91 -1.94
N GLY A 132 -2.33 1.12 -0.91
CA GLY A 132 -3.79 1.24 -0.98
C GLY A 132 -4.32 2.58 -1.52
N HIS A 133 -3.61 3.26 -2.41
CA HIS A 133 -4.11 4.47 -3.06
C HIS A 133 -5.11 4.10 -4.15
N HIS A 134 -6.23 4.81 -4.19
CA HIS A 134 -7.32 4.59 -5.15
C HIS A 134 -7.52 5.81 -6.06
N PHE A 135 -8.57 5.78 -6.90
CA PHE A 135 -8.85 6.82 -7.90
C PHE A 135 -9.04 8.21 -7.27
N ASP A 136 -9.81 8.28 -6.18
CA ASP A 136 -10.12 9.56 -5.53
C ASP A 136 -8.87 10.20 -4.92
N ASP A 137 -7.93 9.41 -4.35
CA ASP A 137 -6.63 9.92 -3.89
C ASP A 137 -5.83 10.57 -5.04
N ALA A 138 -5.92 10.00 -6.23
CA ALA A 138 -5.24 10.56 -7.40
C ALA A 138 -5.87 11.89 -7.83
N VAL A 139 -7.20 11.97 -7.83
CA VAL A 139 -7.94 13.20 -8.13
C VAL A 139 -7.65 14.28 -7.07
N GLU A 140 -7.70 13.94 -5.80
CA GLU A 140 -7.39 14.87 -4.70
C GLU A 140 -5.95 15.37 -4.79
N THR A 141 -4.97 14.49 -5.00
CA THR A 141 -3.56 14.87 -5.16
C THR A 141 -3.37 15.80 -6.35
N PHE A 142 -4.02 15.51 -7.48
CA PHE A 142 -3.97 16.37 -8.66
C PHE A 142 -4.56 17.74 -8.38
N LEU A 143 -5.74 17.82 -7.76
CA LEU A 143 -6.39 19.10 -7.43
C LEU A 143 -5.58 19.92 -6.43
N LEU A 144 -5.03 19.28 -5.39
CA LEU A 144 -4.17 19.93 -4.41
C LEU A 144 -2.90 20.48 -5.07
N SER A 145 -2.26 19.71 -5.94
CA SER A 145 -1.08 20.17 -6.68
C SER A 145 -1.41 21.37 -7.59
N LEU A 146 -2.56 21.33 -8.26
CA LEU A 146 -3.01 22.43 -9.12
C LEU A 146 -3.30 23.71 -8.33
N VAL A 147 -4.04 23.60 -7.22
CA VAL A 147 -4.53 24.76 -6.45
C VAL A 147 -3.43 25.37 -5.58
N TYR A 148 -2.64 24.54 -4.88
CA TYR A 148 -1.65 25.04 -3.92
C TYR A 148 -0.26 25.20 -4.49
N GLU A 149 0.12 24.39 -5.49
CA GLU A 149 1.47 24.42 -6.05
C GLU A 149 1.52 25.05 -7.45
N GLY A 150 0.37 25.31 -8.09
CA GLY A 150 0.29 25.80 -9.46
C GLY A 150 0.87 24.82 -10.49
N ARG A 151 0.90 23.52 -10.18
CA ARG A 151 1.49 22.48 -11.02
C ARG A 151 0.48 21.39 -11.36
N ILE A 152 0.55 20.87 -12.57
CA ILE A 152 -0.15 19.67 -12.99
C ILE A 152 0.69 18.45 -12.57
N SER A 153 0.43 17.91 -11.37
CA SER A 153 1.19 16.79 -10.82
C SER A 153 0.29 15.83 -10.07
N CYS A 154 0.62 14.55 -10.17
CA CYS A 154 0.01 13.47 -9.40
C CYS A 154 1.06 12.37 -9.18
N PHE A 155 0.82 11.48 -8.24
CA PHE A 155 1.66 10.30 -8.11
C PHE A 155 1.47 9.33 -9.28
N GLN A 156 2.54 8.63 -9.65
CA GLN A 156 2.51 7.67 -10.76
C GLN A 156 1.92 6.32 -10.31
N PRO A 157 1.30 5.54 -11.21
CA PRO A 157 0.84 4.18 -10.94
C PRO A 157 1.96 3.26 -10.43
N VAL A 158 3.15 3.41 -11.00
CA VAL A 158 4.39 2.74 -10.57
C VAL A 158 5.44 3.81 -10.30
N THR A 159 6.09 3.74 -9.14
CA THR A 159 7.17 4.67 -8.76
C THR A 159 8.40 3.87 -8.36
N HIS A 160 9.48 3.97 -9.14
CA HIS A 160 10.75 3.32 -8.81
C HIS A 160 11.52 4.09 -7.74
N MET A 161 11.88 3.39 -6.67
CA MET A 161 12.68 3.94 -5.57
C MET A 161 14.16 3.61 -5.77
N THR A 162 14.88 4.48 -6.48
CA THR A 162 16.27 4.25 -6.93
C THR A 162 17.24 3.85 -5.80
N ARG A 163 17.05 4.36 -4.58
CA ARG A 163 17.91 4.05 -3.44
C ARG A 163 17.77 2.61 -2.95
N THR A 164 16.60 1.99 -3.09
CA THR A 164 16.28 0.68 -2.53
C THR A 164 15.98 -0.37 -3.58
N GLY A 165 15.80 0.04 -4.85
CA GLY A 165 15.41 -0.84 -5.93
C GLY A 165 13.97 -1.35 -5.82
N VAL A 166 13.14 -0.73 -4.96
CA VAL A 166 11.74 -1.14 -4.74
C VAL A 166 10.81 -0.32 -5.63
N ASP A 167 9.95 -0.97 -6.37
CA ASP A 167 8.86 -0.35 -7.10
C ASP A 167 7.62 -0.23 -6.20
N GLN A 168 7.15 0.98 -5.98
CA GLN A 168 5.85 1.22 -5.35
C GLN A 168 4.77 1.14 -6.41
N ILE A 169 3.85 0.21 -6.26
CA ILE A 169 2.73 0.02 -7.18
C ILE A 169 1.40 0.39 -6.52
N ARG A 170 0.43 0.86 -7.30
CA ARG A 170 -0.89 1.32 -6.83
C ARG A 170 -2.01 0.64 -7.62
N PRO A 171 -2.32 -0.63 -7.29
CA PRO A 171 -3.22 -1.45 -8.09
C PRO A 171 -4.68 -0.98 -8.07
N MET A 172 -5.08 -0.10 -7.13
CA MET A 172 -6.47 0.33 -6.97
C MET A 172 -6.82 1.64 -7.71
N LEU A 173 -5.93 2.17 -8.56
CA LEU A 173 -6.17 3.46 -9.25
C LEU A 173 -7.39 3.48 -10.19
N TYR A 174 -7.92 2.32 -10.58
CA TYR A 174 -9.15 2.22 -11.37
C TYR A 174 -10.42 2.06 -10.52
N ALA A 175 -10.29 2.02 -9.21
CA ALA A 175 -11.39 1.88 -8.28
C ALA A 175 -11.63 3.19 -7.52
N GLY A 176 -12.87 3.68 -7.53
CA GLY A 176 -13.29 4.81 -6.70
C GLY A 176 -13.67 4.36 -5.28
N GLU A 177 -13.64 5.28 -4.32
CA GLU A 177 -13.95 5.04 -2.91
C GLU A 177 -15.33 4.42 -2.69
N GLY A 178 -16.34 4.81 -3.48
CA GLY A 178 -17.68 4.25 -3.41
C GLY A 178 -17.73 2.73 -3.61
N ARG A 179 -16.79 2.16 -4.40
CA ARG A 179 -16.70 0.69 -4.59
C ARG A 179 -15.98 0.01 -3.42
N LEU A 180 -15.01 0.67 -2.82
CA LEU A 180 -14.34 0.16 -1.61
C LEU A 180 -15.32 0.08 -0.44
N SER A 181 -16.26 1.01 -0.35
CA SER A 181 -17.25 1.06 0.73
C SER A 181 -18.27 -0.08 0.68
N LEU A 182 -18.41 -0.76 -0.45
CA LEU A 182 -19.29 -1.93 -0.61
C LEU A 182 -18.63 -3.23 -0.13
N ILE A 183 -17.32 -3.21 0.11
CA ILE A 183 -16.59 -4.39 0.60
C ILE A 183 -16.62 -4.38 2.12
N HIS A 184 -17.38 -5.30 2.70
CA HIS A 184 -17.44 -5.50 4.14
C HIS A 184 -16.22 -6.30 4.61
N ILE A 185 -15.47 -5.73 5.53
CA ILE A 185 -14.28 -6.31 6.19
C ILE A 185 -14.63 -6.60 7.65
#